data_c3d2b71e1050837d81c59780a9c29fd4
#
_entry.id   c3d2b71e1050837d81c59780a9c29fd4
#
_cell.length_a   1.000
_cell.length_b   1.000
_cell.length_c   1.000
_cell.angle_alpha   90.00
_cell.angle_beta   90.00
_cell.angle_gamma   90.00
#
_symmetry.space_group_name_H-M   'P 1'
#
loop_
_entity.id
_entity.type
_entity.pdbx_description
1 polymer ?
#
loop_
_entity_poly.entity_id
_entity_poly.type
_entity_poly.pdbx_seq_one_letter_code
_entity_poly.pdbx_strand_id
1 'polypeptide(L)'
;MERMDIEQLNQVRFKGFMEVEESTRLYELAGEASRFGPCLEIGGYCGRSAAYLGLGCRAGGSVLFSIDHHTGSEEQQPGQEYYDPDLLDPESGRIDTFLHFRRAIREVGLEDTVIPIVARSETVARFWSIPLSLIFIDGGHTFPAAFTDYSVWVRHLLPGGYLLIHDIFPDSSQGGQAPRCIYEMALASGVFDELPMIRTLGVLRRVEIGRMGRWADEQWKSLSIG
;
A
#
# COMPACT_ATOMS: atom_id res chain seq x y z
N MET A 1 19.78 -17.84 12.45
CA MET A 1 19.03 -18.02 11.20
C MET A 1 19.56 -16.98 10.21
N GLU A 2 19.98 -17.40 9.03
CA GLU A 2 20.44 -16.50 7.99
C GLU A 2 19.27 -15.57 7.60
N ARG A 3 19.54 -14.27 7.43
CA ARG A 3 18.48 -13.31 7.12
C ARG A 3 18.09 -13.48 5.65
N MET A 4 16.81 -13.72 5.39
CA MET A 4 16.26 -13.78 4.04
C MET A 4 16.58 -12.50 3.25
N ASP A 5 17.01 -12.66 2.00
CA ASP A 5 17.20 -11.60 1.02
C ASP A 5 16.07 -11.57 -0.02
N ILE A 6 16.10 -10.62 -0.96
CA ILE A 6 15.06 -10.45 -1.97
C ILE A 6 15.03 -11.61 -2.99
N GLU A 7 16.17 -12.22 -3.31
CA GLU A 7 16.24 -13.32 -4.26
C GLU A 7 15.60 -14.58 -3.67
N GLN A 8 15.85 -14.85 -2.39
CA GLN A 8 15.21 -15.91 -1.64
C GLN A 8 13.70 -15.65 -1.48
N LEU A 9 13.30 -14.40 -1.18
CA LEU A 9 11.89 -14.01 -1.06
C LEU A 9 11.12 -14.24 -2.36
N ASN A 10 11.73 -13.97 -3.52
CA ASN A 10 11.15 -14.20 -4.84
C ASN A 10 10.89 -15.70 -5.14
N GLN A 11 11.49 -16.63 -4.38
CA GLN A 11 11.23 -18.07 -4.51
C GLN A 11 10.09 -18.56 -3.59
N VAL A 12 9.66 -17.74 -2.63
CA VAL A 12 8.58 -18.09 -1.71
C VAL A 12 7.22 -18.01 -2.45
N ARG A 13 6.39 -19.03 -2.28
CA ARG A 13 5.06 -19.04 -2.84
C ARG A 13 4.06 -18.41 -1.87
N PHE A 14 3.60 -17.23 -2.20
CA PHE A 14 2.54 -16.54 -1.48
C PHE A 14 1.19 -16.71 -2.19
N LYS A 15 0.09 -16.74 -1.42
CA LYS A 15 -1.24 -16.42 -1.95
C LYS A 15 -1.31 -14.91 -2.22
N GLY A 16 -1.88 -14.51 -3.36
CA GLY A 16 -2.04 -13.11 -3.76
C GLY A 16 -1.81 -12.90 -5.25
N PHE A 17 -2.21 -11.75 -5.74
CA PHE A 17 -2.36 -11.49 -7.19
C PHE A 17 -1.25 -10.59 -7.76
N MET A 18 -0.44 -9.97 -6.90
CA MET A 18 0.63 -9.05 -7.29
C MET A 18 1.77 -9.77 -8.04
N GLU A 19 2.27 -9.16 -9.09
CA GLU A 19 3.39 -9.70 -9.87
C GLU A 19 4.74 -9.49 -9.15
N VAL A 20 5.76 -10.26 -9.55
CA VAL A 20 7.08 -10.22 -8.90
C VAL A 20 7.77 -8.86 -9.09
N GLU A 21 7.62 -8.25 -10.27
CA GLU A 21 8.20 -6.94 -10.58
C GLU A 21 7.62 -5.83 -9.70
N GLU A 22 6.30 -5.83 -9.47
CA GLU A 22 5.63 -4.90 -8.58
C GLU A 22 6.06 -5.13 -7.13
N SER A 23 6.08 -6.40 -6.70
CA SER A 23 6.53 -6.79 -5.37
C SER A 23 7.97 -6.36 -5.10
N THR A 24 8.88 -6.53 -6.09
CA THR A 24 10.28 -6.08 -6.00
C THR A 24 10.35 -4.55 -5.88
N ARG A 25 9.50 -3.84 -6.61
CA ARG A 25 9.43 -2.38 -6.51
C ARG A 25 8.94 -1.90 -5.13
N LEU A 26 7.99 -2.62 -4.52
CA LEU A 26 7.58 -2.35 -3.13
C LEU A 26 8.75 -2.48 -2.15
N TYR A 27 9.55 -3.54 -2.29
CA TYR A 27 10.74 -3.75 -1.46
C TYR A 27 11.75 -2.60 -1.58
N GLU A 28 12.08 -2.19 -2.82
CA GLU A 28 13.03 -1.09 -3.07
C GLU A 28 12.55 0.21 -2.43
N LEU A 29 11.30 0.62 -2.72
CA LEU A 29 10.73 1.87 -2.22
C LEU A 29 10.57 1.86 -0.70
N ALA A 30 10.18 0.72 -0.11
CA ALA A 30 10.12 0.58 1.34
C ALA A 30 11.52 0.68 1.98
N GLY A 31 12.56 0.12 1.34
CA GLY A 31 13.94 0.23 1.81
C GLY A 31 14.47 1.66 1.78
N GLU A 32 14.09 2.44 0.78
CA GLU A 32 14.42 3.88 0.71
C GLU A 32 13.64 4.69 1.76
N ALA A 33 12.33 4.53 1.80
CA ALA A 33 11.41 5.29 2.63
C ALA A 33 11.65 5.05 4.12
N SER A 34 11.85 3.80 4.51
CA SER A 34 11.94 3.38 5.91
C SER A 34 13.13 3.98 6.68
N ARG A 35 14.08 4.61 5.98
CA ARG A 35 15.16 5.40 6.59
C ARG A 35 14.65 6.70 7.23
N PHE A 36 13.45 7.14 6.87
CA PHE A 36 12.86 8.40 7.32
C PHE A 36 11.66 8.21 8.26
N GLY A 37 11.13 7.00 8.34
CA GLY A 37 9.98 6.68 9.19
C GLY A 37 9.36 5.33 8.84
N PRO A 38 8.31 4.94 9.56
CA PRO A 38 7.61 3.69 9.29
C PRO A 38 6.80 3.76 7.99
N CYS A 39 6.55 2.59 7.42
CA CYS A 39 5.68 2.39 6.27
C CYS A 39 4.29 1.87 6.72
N LEU A 40 3.29 2.12 5.91
CA LEU A 40 1.92 1.62 6.09
C LEU A 40 1.46 0.90 4.83
N GLU A 41 0.78 -0.23 5.02
CA GLU A 41 0.01 -0.96 4.01
C GLU A 41 -1.46 -1.01 4.43
N ILE A 42 -2.36 -0.85 3.47
CA ILE A 42 -3.80 -1.05 3.61
C ILE A 42 -4.20 -2.15 2.62
N GLY A 43 -4.71 -3.28 3.15
CA GLY A 43 -4.98 -4.46 2.36
C GLY A 43 -3.83 -5.47 2.40
N GLY A 44 -3.59 -6.09 3.56
CA GLY A 44 -2.52 -7.08 3.75
C GLY A 44 -2.84 -8.47 3.20
N TYR A 45 -4.12 -8.79 3.00
CA TYR A 45 -4.63 -10.07 2.49
C TYR A 45 -3.92 -11.28 3.12
N CYS A 46 -3.18 -12.06 2.34
CA CYS A 46 -2.42 -13.24 2.79
C CYS A 46 -0.92 -12.95 3.01
N GLY A 47 -0.48 -11.68 3.00
CA GLY A 47 0.84 -11.25 3.44
C GLY A 47 1.92 -11.18 2.35
N ARG A 48 1.57 -11.30 1.05
CA ARG A 48 2.56 -11.21 -0.03
C ARG A 48 3.22 -9.83 -0.07
N SER A 49 2.46 -8.78 -0.28
CA SER A 49 2.96 -7.38 -0.30
C SER A 49 3.62 -7.00 1.02
N ALA A 50 3.03 -7.41 2.16
CA ALA A 50 3.59 -7.20 3.49
C ALA A 50 4.98 -7.83 3.67
N ALA A 51 5.26 -8.98 3.05
CA ALA A 51 6.58 -9.62 3.10
C ALA A 51 7.63 -8.78 2.36
N TYR A 52 7.33 -8.25 1.18
CA TYR A 52 8.25 -7.41 0.40
C TYR A 52 8.46 -6.03 1.05
N LEU A 53 7.37 -5.36 1.43
CA LEU A 53 7.44 -4.09 2.16
C LEU A 53 8.19 -4.25 3.49
N GLY A 54 7.89 -5.32 4.25
CA GLY A 54 8.54 -5.62 5.51
C GLY A 54 10.03 -5.91 5.37
N LEU A 55 10.44 -6.65 4.30
CA LEU A 55 11.85 -6.88 4.00
C LEU A 55 12.58 -5.56 3.72
N GLY A 56 11.95 -4.64 2.96
CA GLY A 56 12.46 -3.30 2.70
C GLY A 56 12.56 -2.48 3.99
N CYS A 57 11.51 -2.48 4.81
CA CYS A 57 11.51 -1.78 6.11
C CYS A 57 12.63 -2.28 7.04
N ARG A 58 12.86 -3.58 7.08
CA ARG A 58 13.96 -4.17 7.85
C ARG A 58 15.32 -3.68 7.35
N ALA A 59 15.50 -3.60 6.03
CA ALA A 59 16.74 -3.10 5.43
C ALA A 59 17.00 -1.61 5.75
N GLY A 60 15.95 -0.79 5.80
CA GLY A 60 16.03 0.63 6.17
C GLY A 60 16.00 0.91 7.67
N GLY A 61 15.80 -0.12 8.52
CA GLY A 61 15.85 0.00 9.98
C GLY A 61 14.54 0.50 10.62
N SER A 62 13.39 0.26 9.98
CA SER A 62 12.06 0.66 10.46
C SER A 62 11.06 -0.51 10.43
N VAL A 63 9.77 -0.23 10.55
CA VAL A 63 8.69 -1.20 10.60
C VAL A 63 7.63 -0.92 9.53
N LEU A 64 6.88 -1.97 9.18
CA LEU A 64 5.65 -1.90 8.40
C LEU A 64 4.45 -2.08 9.33
N PHE A 65 3.50 -1.16 9.31
CA PHE A 65 2.16 -1.39 9.82
C PHE A 65 1.30 -1.92 8.66
N SER A 66 0.72 -3.10 8.81
CA SER A 66 -0.19 -3.69 7.81
C SER A 66 -1.59 -3.76 8.38
N ILE A 67 -2.51 -2.99 7.78
CA ILE A 67 -3.90 -2.87 8.24
C ILE A 67 -4.80 -3.64 7.29
N ASP A 68 -5.52 -4.61 7.84
CA ASP A 68 -6.56 -5.35 7.13
C ASP A 68 -7.58 -5.87 8.14
N HIS A 69 -8.85 -5.92 7.78
CA HIS A 69 -9.87 -6.57 8.60
C HIS A 69 -9.87 -8.09 8.47
N HIS A 70 -9.16 -8.63 7.46
CA HIS A 70 -8.94 -10.05 7.18
C HIS A 70 -10.20 -10.90 6.96
N THR A 71 -11.32 -10.25 6.61
CA THR A 71 -12.58 -10.95 6.27
C THR A 71 -12.88 -10.97 4.78
N GLY A 72 -11.88 -10.62 3.96
CA GLY A 72 -11.97 -10.53 2.50
C GLY A 72 -12.77 -9.33 2.00
N SER A 73 -12.42 -8.83 0.81
CA SER A 73 -13.21 -7.81 0.10
C SER A 73 -14.53 -8.38 -0.43
N GLU A 74 -15.38 -7.53 -0.99
CA GLU A 74 -16.64 -7.94 -1.62
C GLU A 74 -16.39 -8.95 -2.76
N GLU A 75 -15.30 -8.80 -3.50
CA GLU A 75 -14.92 -9.65 -4.65
C GLU A 75 -14.35 -11.02 -4.23
N GLN A 76 -14.00 -11.19 -2.96
CA GLN A 76 -13.43 -12.44 -2.40
C GLN A 76 -14.48 -13.29 -1.66
N GLN A 77 -15.75 -12.85 -1.61
CA GLN A 77 -16.81 -13.60 -0.93
C GLN A 77 -17.24 -14.85 -1.73
N PRO A 78 -17.87 -15.86 -1.10
CA PRO A 78 -18.37 -17.05 -1.80
C PRO A 78 -19.23 -16.69 -3.01
N GLY A 79 -18.85 -17.23 -4.19
CA GLY A 79 -19.52 -16.97 -5.46
C GLY A 79 -19.03 -15.75 -6.23
N GLN A 80 -18.04 -15.03 -5.73
CA GLN A 80 -17.38 -13.93 -6.43
C GLN A 80 -16.11 -14.40 -7.17
N GLU A 81 -15.58 -13.54 -8.05
CA GLU A 81 -14.50 -13.86 -8.98
C GLU A 81 -13.19 -14.29 -8.28
N TYR A 82 -12.84 -13.64 -7.17
CA TYR A 82 -11.60 -13.89 -6.42
C TYR A 82 -11.82 -14.76 -5.17
N TYR A 83 -12.93 -15.53 -5.14
CA TYR A 83 -13.19 -16.44 -4.03
C TYR A 83 -12.16 -17.59 -4.00
N ASP A 84 -11.48 -17.74 -2.86
CA ASP A 84 -10.58 -18.84 -2.58
C ASP A 84 -11.17 -19.69 -1.42
N PRO A 85 -11.60 -20.96 -1.67
CA PRO A 85 -12.19 -21.80 -0.64
C PRO A 85 -11.22 -22.16 0.49
N ASP A 86 -9.90 -22.10 0.27
CA ASP A 86 -8.90 -22.35 1.30
C ASP A 86 -8.87 -21.25 2.39
N LEU A 87 -9.48 -20.10 2.10
CA LEU A 87 -9.57 -18.97 3.04
C LEU A 87 -10.87 -18.97 3.83
N LEU A 88 -11.78 -19.92 3.55
CA LEU A 88 -13.01 -20.04 4.31
C LEU A 88 -12.73 -20.70 5.66
N ASP A 89 -12.99 -19.98 6.74
CA ASP A 89 -12.97 -20.57 8.08
C ASP A 89 -14.18 -21.51 8.24
N PRO A 90 -13.97 -22.81 8.48
CA PRO A 90 -15.04 -23.79 8.55
C PRO A 90 -15.94 -23.63 9.79
N GLU A 91 -15.48 -22.96 10.84
CA GLU A 91 -16.26 -22.77 12.06
C GLU A 91 -17.22 -21.58 11.93
N SER A 92 -16.73 -20.46 11.40
CA SER A 92 -17.53 -19.23 11.24
C SER A 92 -18.27 -19.17 9.90
N GLY A 93 -17.85 -19.95 8.88
CA GLY A 93 -18.36 -19.87 7.52
C GLY A 93 -18.00 -18.56 6.81
N ARG A 94 -16.95 -17.86 7.24
CA ARG A 94 -16.48 -16.57 6.70
C ARG A 94 -15.07 -16.67 6.18
N ILE A 95 -14.70 -15.77 5.28
CA ILE A 95 -13.30 -15.62 4.87
C ILE A 95 -12.47 -15.16 6.07
N ASP A 96 -11.32 -15.81 6.27
CA ASP A 96 -10.27 -15.43 7.23
C ASP A 96 -8.90 -15.54 6.57
N THR A 97 -8.31 -14.40 6.19
CA THR A 97 -6.98 -14.33 5.60
C THR A 97 -5.87 -14.20 6.64
N PHE A 98 -6.21 -13.89 7.92
CA PHE A 98 -5.22 -13.55 8.94
C PHE A 98 -4.28 -14.71 9.30
N LEU A 99 -4.79 -15.93 9.32
CA LEU A 99 -3.97 -17.11 9.58
C LEU A 99 -2.90 -17.29 8.50
N HIS A 100 -3.27 -17.08 7.21
CA HIS A 100 -2.36 -17.15 6.07
C HIS A 100 -1.34 -16.01 6.13
N PHE A 101 -1.78 -14.79 6.40
CA PHE A 101 -0.92 -13.63 6.62
C PHE A 101 0.15 -13.92 7.68
N ARG A 102 -0.24 -14.36 8.86
CA ARG A 102 0.71 -14.67 9.94
C ARG A 102 1.70 -15.78 9.59
N ARG A 103 1.26 -16.79 8.85
CA ARG A 103 2.13 -17.87 8.37
C ARG A 103 3.17 -17.34 7.39
N ALA A 104 2.75 -16.52 6.43
CA ALA A 104 3.62 -15.89 5.45
C ALA A 104 4.71 -15.04 6.13
N ILE A 105 4.34 -14.15 7.05
CA ILE A 105 5.29 -13.28 7.76
C ILE A 105 6.27 -14.08 8.63
N ARG A 106 5.81 -15.15 9.28
CA ARG A 106 6.67 -16.05 10.05
C ARG A 106 7.64 -16.83 9.17
N GLU A 107 7.19 -17.35 8.02
CA GLU A 107 8.01 -18.09 7.07
C GLU A 107 9.22 -17.29 6.60
N VAL A 108 9.04 -15.99 6.40
CA VAL A 108 10.09 -15.07 5.95
C VAL A 108 10.84 -14.38 7.10
N GLY A 109 10.51 -14.70 8.35
CA GLY A 109 11.20 -14.18 9.55
C GLY A 109 11.07 -12.67 9.73
N LEU A 110 9.87 -12.12 9.49
CA LEU A 110 9.58 -10.68 9.59
C LEU A 110 8.62 -10.32 10.74
N GLU A 111 8.42 -11.21 11.72
CA GLU A 111 7.48 -11.02 12.83
C GLU A 111 7.83 -9.81 13.71
N ASP A 112 9.11 -9.41 13.79
CA ASP A 112 9.57 -8.23 14.52
C ASP A 112 9.54 -6.93 13.68
N THR A 113 9.22 -7.02 12.39
CA THR A 113 9.24 -5.88 11.46
C THR A 113 7.85 -5.54 10.94
N VAL A 114 7.03 -6.55 10.65
CA VAL A 114 5.65 -6.39 10.17
C VAL A 114 4.70 -6.44 11.35
N ILE A 115 3.99 -5.34 11.60
CA ILE A 115 3.04 -5.19 12.69
C ILE A 115 1.63 -5.24 12.10
N PRO A 116 0.91 -6.38 12.20
CA PRO A 116 -0.45 -6.49 11.71
C PRO A 116 -1.41 -5.74 12.63
N ILE A 117 -2.36 -5.01 12.02
CA ILE A 117 -3.48 -4.36 12.71
C ILE A 117 -4.78 -4.89 12.11
N VAL A 118 -5.46 -5.75 12.85
CA VAL A 118 -6.71 -6.38 12.40
C VAL A 118 -7.88 -5.44 12.67
N ALA A 119 -8.19 -4.58 11.70
CA ALA A 119 -9.26 -3.58 11.81
C ALA A 119 -9.58 -2.98 10.43
N ARG A 120 -10.70 -2.25 10.34
CA ARG A 120 -10.96 -1.38 9.20
C ARG A 120 -10.02 -0.17 9.24
N SER A 121 -9.48 0.23 8.09
CA SER A 121 -8.46 1.27 7.97
C SER A 121 -8.93 2.62 8.51
N GLU A 122 -10.17 3.02 8.22
CA GLU A 122 -10.76 4.26 8.69
C GLU A 122 -10.94 4.30 10.23
N THR A 123 -11.09 3.15 10.86
CA THR A 123 -11.18 3.06 12.34
C THR A 123 -9.82 3.36 12.97
N VAL A 124 -8.77 2.79 12.42
CA VAL A 124 -7.39 3.01 12.90
C VAL A 124 -6.97 4.45 12.64
N ALA A 125 -7.27 5.00 11.47
CA ALA A 125 -6.89 6.36 11.06
C ALA A 125 -7.40 7.45 12.00
N ARG A 126 -8.55 7.24 12.67
CA ARG A 126 -9.11 8.20 13.65
C ARG A 126 -8.18 8.48 14.83
N PHE A 127 -7.37 7.50 15.20
CA PHE A 127 -6.47 7.57 16.35
C PHE A 127 -4.99 7.55 15.95
N TRP A 128 -4.70 7.65 14.65
CA TRP A 128 -3.34 7.60 14.13
C TRP A 128 -2.65 8.97 14.21
N SER A 129 -1.43 8.99 14.71
CA SER A 129 -0.63 10.21 14.84
C SER A 129 0.81 10.05 14.38
N ILE A 130 1.22 8.85 13.98
CA ILE A 130 2.59 8.56 13.57
C ILE A 130 2.79 9.05 12.13
N PRO A 131 3.80 9.91 11.84
CA PRO A 131 4.15 10.26 10.48
C PRO A 131 4.65 9.04 9.70
N LEU A 132 4.25 8.92 8.44
CA LEU A 132 4.56 7.77 7.58
C LEU A 132 5.48 8.19 6.44
N SER A 133 6.47 7.38 6.13
CA SER A 133 7.39 7.61 5.02
C SER A 133 6.92 6.96 3.71
N LEU A 134 6.06 5.96 3.79
CA LEU A 134 5.42 5.30 2.66
C LEU A 134 4.02 4.86 3.06
N ILE A 135 3.06 5.04 2.16
CA ILE A 135 1.70 4.50 2.26
C ILE A 135 1.45 3.68 0.99
N PHE A 136 1.07 2.41 1.15
CA PHE A 136 0.64 1.52 0.08
C PHE A 136 -0.85 1.21 0.24
N ILE A 137 -1.66 1.51 -0.80
CA ILE A 137 -3.10 1.28 -0.84
C ILE A 137 -3.38 0.15 -1.83
N ASP A 138 -3.85 -0.97 -1.29
CA ASP A 138 -4.24 -2.19 -2.01
C ASP A 138 -5.47 -2.82 -1.33
N GLY A 139 -6.42 -1.97 -0.94
CA GLY A 139 -7.64 -2.35 -0.22
C GLY A 139 -8.81 -2.68 -1.14
N GLY A 140 -10.03 -2.29 -0.75
CA GLY A 140 -11.23 -2.54 -1.57
C GLY A 140 -11.29 -1.70 -2.83
N HIS A 141 -11.73 -2.32 -3.95
CA HIS A 141 -11.75 -1.71 -5.29
C HIS A 141 -13.04 -0.93 -5.61
N THR A 142 -13.94 -0.72 -4.64
CA THR A 142 -15.04 0.22 -4.80
C THR A 142 -14.55 1.66 -4.61
N PHE A 143 -15.13 2.62 -5.35
CA PHE A 143 -14.72 4.02 -5.20
C PHE A 143 -14.85 4.54 -3.76
N PRO A 144 -15.93 4.26 -2.98
CA PRO A 144 -16.02 4.69 -1.60
C PRO A 144 -14.91 4.13 -0.70
N ALA A 145 -14.51 2.86 -0.90
CA ALA A 145 -13.45 2.23 -0.12
C ALA A 145 -12.09 2.87 -0.45
N ALA A 146 -11.69 2.91 -1.73
CA ALA A 146 -10.43 3.49 -2.19
C ALA A 146 -10.32 4.99 -1.81
N PHE A 147 -11.41 5.77 -1.95
CA PHE A 147 -11.44 7.17 -1.56
C PHE A 147 -11.29 7.37 -0.05
N THR A 148 -11.92 6.51 0.73
CA THR A 148 -11.79 6.55 2.20
C THR A 148 -10.33 6.30 2.58
N ASP A 149 -9.72 5.22 2.09
CA ASP A 149 -8.33 4.89 2.40
C ASP A 149 -7.38 6.04 2.02
N TYR A 150 -7.50 6.58 0.81
CA TYR A 150 -6.69 7.71 0.40
C TYR A 150 -6.88 8.93 1.31
N SER A 151 -8.13 9.37 1.51
CA SER A 151 -8.44 10.63 2.19
C SER A 151 -8.05 10.65 3.66
N VAL A 152 -8.18 9.51 4.37
CA VAL A 152 -7.86 9.44 5.79
C VAL A 152 -6.37 9.24 6.05
N TRP A 153 -5.62 8.65 5.09
CA TRP A 153 -4.22 8.30 5.31
C TRP A 153 -3.22 9.27 4.68
N VAL A 154 -3.55 9.89 3.53
CA VAL A 154 -2.60 10.77 2.80
C VAL A 154 -2.04 11.91 3.65
N ARG A 155 -2.80 12.41 4.61
CA ARG A 155 -2.38 13.49 5.52
C ARG A 155 -1.21 13.09 6.44
N HIS A 156 -1.04 11.80 6.72
CA HIS A 156 0.03 11.26 7.57
C HIS A 156 1.34 11.02 6.82
N LEU A 157 1.32 11.10 5.49
CA LEU A 157 2.52 10.91 4.67
C LEU A 157 3.46 12.11 4.83
N LEU A 158 4.74 11.84 5.08
CA LEU A 158 5.79 12.85 5.17
C LEU A 158 6.04 13.53 3.81
N PRO A 159 6.44 14.81 3.76
CA PRO A 159 7.05 15.39 2.57
C PRO A 159 8.24 14.54 2.09
N GLY A 160 8.34 14.28 0.80
CA GLY A 160 9.32 13.37 0.22
C GLY A 160 8.99 11.89 0.33
N GLY A 161 7.94 11.52 1.07
CA GLY A 161 7.45 10.14 1.20
C GLY A 161 6.70 9.64 -0.03
N TYR A 162 6.47 8.33 -0.09
CA TYR A 162 5.85 7.66 -1.23
C TYR A 162 4.39 7.29 -0.96
N LEU A 163 3.51 7.59 -1.93
CA LEU A 163 2.16 7.05 -2.01
C LEU A 163 2.12 6.05 -3.17
N LEU A 164 1.84 4.80 -2.86
CA LEU A 164 1.75 3.70 -3.81
C LEU A 164 0.29 3.25 -3.88
N ILE A 165 -0.22 3.04 -5.09
CA ILE A 165 -1.60 2.59 -5.31
C ILE A 165 -1.56 1.45 -6.32
N HIS A 166 -2.13 0.29 -5.96
CA HIS A 166 -2.20 -0.88 -6.82
C HIS A 166 -3.46 -0.87 -7.71
N ASP A 167 -3.47 -1.76 -8.71
CA ASP A 167 -4.59 -1.98 -9.64
C ASP A 167 -5.00 -0.76 -10.47
N ILE A 168 -4.01 0.01 -10.95
CA ILE A 168 -4.24 1.10 -11.89
C ILE A 168 -4.32 0.54 -13.31
N PHE A 169 -5.52 0.19 -13.74
CA PHE A 169 -5.77 -0.31 -15.08
C PHE A 169 -6.02 0.83 -16.08
N PRO A 170 -5.53 0.71 -17.35
CA PRO A 170 -5.71 1.73 -18.37
C PRO A 170 -7.17 2.02 -18.70
N ASP A 171 -8.01 1.00 -18.67
CA ASP A 171 -9.44 1.09 -18.97
C ASP A 171 -10.27 0.04 -18.20
N SER A 172 -11.60 0.20 -18.21
CA SER A 172 -12.53 -0.65 -17.47
C SER A 172 -12.67 -2.09 -17.98
N SER A 173 -12.13 -2.39 -19.17
CA SER A 173 -12.14 -3.77 -19.69
C SER A 173 -11.06 -4.64 -19.05
N GLN A 174 -10.08 -4.02 -18.39
CA GLN A 174 -8.93 -4.69 -17.76
C GLN A 174 -9.09 -4.81 -16.24
N GLY A 175 -9.92 -3.97 -15.62
CA GLY A 175 -10.16 -4.02 -14.19
C GLY A 175 -10.91 -2.81 -13.64
N GLY A 176 -11.13 -2.81 -12.32
CA GLY A 176 -11.82 -1.73 -11.61
C GLY A 176 -11.13 -0.38 -11.77
N GLN A 177 -11.89 0.71 -11.85
CA GLN A 177 -11.35 2.05 -12.11
C GLN A 177 -11.20 2.91 -10.85
N ALA A 178 -11.62 2.41 -9.69
CA ALA A 178 -11.55 3.19 -8.46
C ALA A 178 -10.10 3.54 -8.05
N PRO A 179 -9.12 2.61 -8.05
CA PRO A 179 -7.74 2.94 -7.75
C PRO A 179 -7.16 3.98 -8.72
N ARG A 180 -7.48 3.88 -10.02
CA ARG A 180 -7.08 4.87 -11.02
C ARG A 180 -7.64 6.26 -10.73
N CYS A 181 -8.94 6.37 -10.38
CA CYS A 181 -9.53 7.64 -10.01
C CYS A 181 -8.80 8.29 -8.83
N ILE A 182 -8.44 7.51 -7.80
CA ILE A 182 -7.70 8.03 -6.65
C ILE A 182 -6.29 8.48 -7.05
N TYR A 183 -5.61 7.73 -7.91
CA TYR A 183 -4.30 8.09 -8.44
C TYR A 183 -4.34 9.42 -9.21
N GLU A 184 -5.31 9.58 -10.12
CA GLU A 184 -5.51 10.81 -10.88
C GLU A 184 -5.88 12.00 -9.98
N MET A 185 -6.71 11.77 -8.94
CA MET A 185 -7.03 12.79 -7.92
C MET A 185 -5.78 13.23 -7.14
N ALA A 186 -4.92 12.28 -6.75
CA ALA A 186 -3.68 12.58 -6.06
C ALA A 186 -2.76 13.44 -6.93
N LEU A 187 -2.60 13.11 -8.22
CA LEU A 187 -1.84 13.93 -9.19
C LEU A 187 -2.45 15.33 -9.37
N ALA A 188 -3.77 15.39 -9.55
CA ALA A 188 -4.48 16.66 -9.74
C ALA A 188 -4.39 17.60 -8.52
N SER A 189 -4.08 17.06 -7.33
CA SER A 189 -3.88 17.87 -6.13
C SER A 189 -2.64 18.78 -6.20
N GLY A 190 -1.68 18.50 -7.10
CA GLY A 190 -0.42 19.22 -7.25
C GLY A 190 0.59 19.01 -6.11
N VAL A 191 0.30 18.14 -5.15
CA VAL A 191 1.20 17.85 -4.02
C VAL A 191 2.02 16.58 -4.21
N PHE A 192 1.92 15.95 -5.38
CA PHE A 192 2.68 14.75 -5.73
C PHE A 192 3.38 14.90 -7.08
N ASP A 193 4.63 14.42 -7.14
CA ASP A 193 5.34 14.14 -8.39
C ASP A 193 5.05 12.67 -8.79
N GLU A 194 4.75 12.44 -10.06
CA GLU A 194 4.58 11.10 -10.63
C GLU A 194 5.96 10.47 -10.88
N LEU A 195 6.11 9.20 -10.48
CA LEU A 195 7.28 8.38 -10.77
C LEU A 195 6.91 7.24 -11.74
N PRO A 196 7.88 6.59 -12.38
CA PRO A 196 7.59 5.50 -13.31
C PRO A 196 6.74 4.41 -12.66
N MET A 197 5.58 4.14 -13.27
CA MET A 197 4.68 3.04 -12.92
C MET A 197 5.30 1.70 -13.33
N ILE A 198 5.06 0.67 -12.53
CA ILE A 198 5.43 -0.71 -12.84
C ILE A 198 4.15 -1.51 -12.97
N ARG A 199 3.81 -1.99 -14.18
CA ARG A 199 2.55 -2.69 -14.48
C ARG A 199 1.33 -1.87 -14.01
N THR A 200 0.65 -2.32 -12.97
CA THR A 200 -0.52 -1.66 -12.38
C THR A 200 -0.20 -0.91 -11.08
N LEU A 201 1.06 -0.95 -10.63
CA LEU A 201 1.50 -0.23 -9.43
C LEU A 201 1.83 1.22 -9.76
N GLY A 202 0.97 2.15 -9.38
CA GLY A 202 1.21 3.59 -9.45
C GLY A 202 2.11 4.06 -8.31
N VAL A 203 3.07 4.92 -8.65
CA VAL A 203 4.08 5.42 -7.71
C VAL A 203 4.07 6.94 -7.72
N LEU A 204 3.76 7.52 -6.58
CA LEU A 204 3.73 8.97 -6.37
C LEU A 204 4.68 9.36 -5.24
N ARG A 205 5.37 10.48 -5.39
CA ARG A 205 6.21 11.04 -4.34
C ARG A 205 5.66 12.37 -3.88
N ARG A 206 5.41 12.51 -2.57
CA ARG A 206 4.93 13.78 -2.01
C ARG A 206 6.01 14.85 -2.15
N VAL A 207 5.64 16.02 -2.71
CA VAL A 207 6.58 17.13 -2.89
C VAL A 207 7.04 17.69 -1.55
N GLU A 208 8.29 18.15 -1.49
CA GLU A 208 8.84 18.78 -0.32
C GLU A 208 8.26 20.20 -0.11
N ILE A 209 8.06 20.61 1.14
CA ILE A 209 7.47 21.92 1.49
C ILE A 209 8.17 23.10 0.81
N GLY A 210 9.50 23.04 0.66
CA GLY A 210 10.28 24.07 -0.04
C GLY A 210 10.02 24.19 -1.54
N ARG A 211 9.46 23.14 -2.18
CA ARG A 211 9.04 23.15 -3.59
C ARG A 211 7.64 23.77 -3.74
N MET A 212 6.75 23.54 -2.79
CA MET A 212 5.42 24.13 -2.76
C MET A 212 5.47 25.66 -2.64
N GLY A 213 6.39 26.20 -1.81
CA GLY A 213 6.59 27.63 -1.69
C GLY A 213 7.07 28.28 -3.00
N ARG A 214 8.01 27.65 -3.72
CA ARG A 214 8.49 28.15 -5.02
C ARG A 214 7.40 28.09 -6.10
N TRP A 215 6.60 27.04 -6.14
CA TRP A 215 5.47 26.92 -7.09
C TRP A 215 4.41 28.00 -6.84
N ALA A 216 4.04 28.27 -5.60
CA ALA A 216 3.12 29.34 -5.24
C ALA A 216 3.67 30.73 -5.61
N ASP A 217 4.98 30.98 -5.39
CA ASP A 217 5.64 32.22 -5.78
C ASP A 217 5.73 32.41 -7.30
N GLU A 218 5.96 31.32 -8.07
CA GLU A 218 5.98 31.37 -9.53
C GLU A 218 4.59 31.63 -10.12
N GLN A 219 3.54 30.99 -9.58
CA GLN A 219 2.15 31.23 -9.99
C GLN A 219 1.72 32.67 -9.65
N TRP A 220 2.08 33.16 -8.45
CA TRP A 220 1.78 34.54 -8.07
C TRP A 220 2.47 35.57 -8.98
N LYS A 221 3.73 35.35 -9.35
CA LYS A 221 4.44 36.21 -10.30
C LYS A 221 3.84 36.19 -11.69
N SER A 222 3.33 35.06 -12.16
CA SER A 222 2.68 34.96 -13.48
C SER A 222 1.33 35.70 -13.53
N LEU A 223 0.62 35.79 -12.41
CA LEU A 223 -0.65 36.52 -12.27
C LEU A 223 -0.48 38.03 -12.05
N SER A 224 0.73 38.47 -11.64
CA SER A 224 1.01 39.90 -11.34
C SER A 224 1.59 40.68 -12.53
N ILE A 225 1.80 40.06 -13.68
CA ILE A 225 2.37 40.66 -14.91
C ILE A 225 1.31 40.85 -16.01
N GLY A 226 0.04 40.74 -15.68
CA GLY A 226 -1.10 40.96 -16.59
C GLY A 226 -1.80 42.31 -16.39
#